data_cd1d3bf83ab93d61b99b60098b1fccf8
#
_entry.id   cd1d3bf83ab93d61b99b60098b1fccf8
#
_cell.length_a   1.000
_cell.length_b   1.000
_cell.length_c   1.000
_cell.angle_alpha   90.00
_cell.angle_beta   90.00
_cell.angle_gamma   90.00
#
_symmetry.space_group_name_H-M   'P 1'
#
loop_
_entity.id
_entity.type
_entity.pdbx_description
1 polymer ?
#
loop_
_entity_poly.entity_id
_entity_poly.type
_entity_poly.pdbx_seq_one_letter_code
_entity_poly.pdbx_strand_id
1 'polypeptide(L)'
;MSLKEKITEDMKSAMRAKESVRLGTVRLLLSAMKQREVDERIVLDDAQIVAIIDKMLKQRRDSIAQYEAAGRQDLADVEHAEMVILQTYMPAAADDAEIDALIVDALAQTGAADVKDMGKVMALVKSKLAGRADMALVSTRIKARLQG
;
A
#
# COMPACT_ATOMS: atom_id res chain seq x y z
N MET A 1 12.20 5.51 15.75
CA MET A 1 12.81 5.57 14.39
C MET A 1 11.71 5.74 13.36
N SER A 2 11.83 6.72 12.50
CA SER A 2 10.87 6.92 11.41
C SER A 2 10.98 5.80 10.36
N LEU A 3 9.95 5.63 9.55
CA LEU A 3 9.98 4.64 8.47
C LEU A 3 11.10 4.95 7.47
N LYS A 4 11.32 6.22 7.16
CA LYS A 4 12.41 6.65 6.28
C LYS A 4 13.78 6.25 6.84
N GLU A 5 14.00 6.45 8.12
CA GLU A 5 15.25 6.05 8.80
C GLU A 5 15.43 4.54 8.77
N LYS A 6 14.37 3.79 9.04
CA LYS A 6 14.40 2.33 9.00
C LYS A 6 14.75 1.82 7.60
N ILE A 7 14.13 2.36 6.56
CA ILE A 7 14.40 1.96 5.17
C ILE A 7 15.85 2.27 4.81
N THR A 8 16.36 3.44 5.21
CA THR A 8 17.74 3.84 4.95
C THR A 8 18.73 2.90 5.67
N GLU A 9 18.46 2.54 6.93
CA GLU A 9 19.30 1.60 7.68
C GLU A 9 19.24 0.20 7.06
N ASP A 10 18.07 -0.24 6.60
CA ASP A 10 17.92 -1.54 5.93
C ASP A 10 18.72 -1.59 4.62
N MET A 11 18.80 -0.48 3.88
CA MET A 11 19.65 -0.39 2.70
C MET A 11 21.13 -0.63 3.06
N LYS A 12 21.61 0.04 4.09
CA LYS A 12 22.99 -0.11 4.54
C LYS A 12 23.27 -1.53 5.03
N SER A 13 22.32 -2.10 5.77
CA SER A 13 22.43 -3.47 6.26
C SER A 13 22.49 -4.48 5.13
N ALA A 14 21.62 -4.34 4.13
CA ALA A 14 21.59 -5.21 2.95
C ALA A 14 22.88 -5.09 2.13
N MET A 15 23.43 -3.88 2.04
CA MET A 15 24.71 -3.64 1.37
C MET A 15 25.85 -4.36 2.09
N ARG A 16 25.93 -4.23 3.41
CA ARG A 16 26.97 -4.89 4.23
C ARG A 16 26.85 -6.41 4.15
N ALA A 17 25.61 -6.94 4.16
CA ALA A 17 25.37 -8.37 4.10
C ALA A 17 25.42 -8.95 2.67
N LYS A 18 25.59 -8.09 1.66
CA LYS A 18 25.62 -8.48 0.23
C LYS A 18 24.33 -9.18 -0.22
N GLU A 19 23.21 -8.79 0.34
CA GLU A 19 21.88 -9.27 -0.02
C GLU A 19 21.37 -8.51 -1.24
N SER A 20 21.75 -8.92 -2.45
CA SER A 20 21.55 -8.15 -3.69
C SER A 20 20.08 -7.90 -4.03
N VAL A 21 19.18 -8.87 -3.82
CA VAL A 21 17.75 -8.72 -4.09
C VAL A 21 17.14 -7.70 -3.14
N ARG A 22 17.39 -7.83 -1.85
CA ARG A 22 16.93 -6.91 -0.82
C ARG A 22 17.48 -5.50 -1.06
N LEU A 23 18.77 -5.38 -1.33
CA LEU A 23 19.41 -4.10 -1.61
C LEU A 23 18.77 -3.41 -2.83
N GLY A 24 18.59 -4.15 -3.93
CA GLY A 24 17.97 -3.62 -5.14
C GLY A 24 16.56 -3.11 -4.90
N THR A 25 15.74 -3.88 -4.19
CA THR A 25 14.35 -3.51 -3.89
C THR A 25 14.28 -2.28 -2.99
N VAL A 26 15.10 -2.24 -1.94
CA VAL A 26 15.14 -1.09 -1.02
C VAL A 26 15.62 0.17 -1.74
N ARG A 27 16.59 0.05 -2.65
CA ARG A 27 17.05 1.17 -3.48
C ARG A 27 15.97 1.70 -4.41
N LEU A 28 15.16 0.81 -5.01
CA LEU A 28 14.01 1.21 -5.82
C LEU A 28 13.00 2.01 -5.00
N LEU A 29 12.73 1.57 -3.77
CA LEU A 29 11.84 2.27 -2.85
C LEU A 29 12.40 3.66 -2.50
N LEU A 30 13.68 3.74 -2.13
CA LEU A 30 14.32 5.01 -1.80
C LEU A 30 14.33 5.97 -3.00
N SER A 31 14.51 5.45 -4.21
CA SER A 31 14.45 6.26 -5.44
C SER A 31 13.05 6.83 -5.67
N ALA A 32 12.00 6.02 -5.48
CA ALA A 32 10.62 6.47 -5.60
C ALA A 32 10.29 7.55 -4.57
N MET A 33 10.76 7.36 -3.33
CA MET A 33 10.59 8.34 -2.26
C MET A 33 11.29 9.66 -2.60
N LYS A 34 12.54 9.58 -3.03
CA LYS A 34 13.34 10.76 -3.41
C LYS A 34 12.69 11.52 -4.55
N GLN A 35 12.21 10.80 -5.57
CA GLN A 35 11.56 11.42 -6.72
C GLN A 35 10.34 12.23 -6.28
N ARG A 36 9.53 11.69 -5.40
CA ARG A 36 8.36 12.39 -4.89
C ARG A 36 8.73 13.60 -4.04
N GLU A 37 9.75 13.48 -3.20
CA GLU A 37 10.24 14.61 -2.38
C GLU A 37 10.73 15.76 -3.26
N VAL A 38 11.43 15.45 -4.36
CA VAL A 38 11.93 16.46 -5.31
C VAL A 38 10.78 17.08 -6.08
N ASP A 39 9.88 16.28 -6.62
CA ASP A 39 8.77 16.75 -7.47
C ASP A 39 7.79 17.63 -6.70
N GLU A 40 7.46 17.26 -5.48
CA GLU A 40 6.48 17.97 -4.64
C GLU A 40 7.14 18.96 -3.67
N ARG A 41 8.46 18.98 -3.58
CA ARG A 41 9.24 19.83 -2.66
C ARG A 41 8.81 19.67 -1.21
N ILE A 42 8.67 18.41 -0.78
CA ILE A 42 8.26 18.03 0.56
C ILE A 42 9.26 17.06 1.17
N VAL A 43 9.13 16.84 2.48
CA VAL A 43 9.76 15.73 3.20
C VAL A 43 8.65 14.75 3.51
N LEU A 44 8.82 13.49 3.09
CA LEU A 44 7.80 12.45 3.28
C LEU A 44 7.68 12.05 4.74
N ASP A 45 6.44 11.95 5.21
CA ASP A 45 6.13 11.30 6.50
C ASP A 45 5.85 9.81 6.30
N ASP A 46 5.64 9.08 7.40
CA ASP A 46 5.40 7.64 7.34
C ASP A 46 4.16 7.28 6.51
N ALA A 47 3.08 8.04 6.64
CA ALA A 47 1.86 7.78 5.88
C ALA A 47 2.06 7.94 4.37
N GLN A 48 2.83 8.93 3.96
CA GLN A 48 3.15 9.16 2.56
C GLN A 48 4.06 8.04 2.01
N ILE A 49 5.00 7.56 2.81
CA ILE A 49 5.87 6.44 2.42
C ILE A 49 5.04 5.16 2.26
N VAL A 50 4.12 4.89 3.18
CA VAL A 50 3.19 3.75 3.07
C VAL A 50 2.38 3.83 1.78
N ALA A 51 1.90 5.00 1.39
CA ALA A 51 1.17 5.18 0.13
C ALA A 51 2.04 4.88 -1.09
N ILE A 52 3.31 5.26 -1.08
CA ILE A 52 4.26 4.92 -2.15
C ILE A 52 4.46 3.41 -2.24
N ILE A 53 4.67 2.75 -1.11
CA ILE A 53 4.85 1.29 -1.05
C ILE A 53 3.61 0.58 -1.56
N ASP A 54 2.43 1.02 -1.15
CA ASP A 54 1.16 0.44 -1.60
C ASP A 54 1.01 0.50 -3.13
N LYS A 55 1.36 1.63 -3.73
CA LYS A 55 1.38 1.77 -5.19
C LYS A 55 2.39 0.83 -5.84
N MET A 56 3.58 0.70 -5.28
CA MET A 56 4.60 -0.22 -5.78
C MET A 56 4.15 -1.68 -5.70
N LEU A 57 3.47 -2.06 -4.63
CA LEU A 57 2.89 -3.40 -4.47
C LEU A 57 1.81 -3.66 -5.52
N LYS A 58 0.95 -2.70 -5.77
CA LYS A 58 -0.08 -2.81 -6.80
C LYS A 58 0.52 -2.99 -8.19
N GLN A 59 1.53 -2.21 -8.53
CA GLN A 59 2.24 -2.33 -9.80
C GLN A 59 2.84 -3.73 -9.98
N ARG A 60 3.39 -4.31 -8.92
CA ARG A 60 3.98 -5.64 -8.94
C ARG A 60 2.92 -6.72 -9.09
N ARG A 61 1.78 -6.59 -8.43
CA ARG A 61 0.66 -7.53 -8.63
C ARG A 61 0.19 -7.54 -10.08
N ASP A 62 0.09 -6.38 -10.71
CA ASP A 62 -0.30 -6.27 -12.12
C ASP A 62 0.76 -6.93 -13.03
N SER A 63 2.03 -6.68 -12.77
CA SER A 63 3.13 -7.31 -13.51
C SER A 63 3.15 -8.82 -13.37
N ILE A 64 2.96 -9.33 -12.16
CA ILE A 64 2.89 -10.77 -11.87
C ILE A 64 1.79 -11.42 -12.68
N ALA A 65 0.59 -10.84 -12.69
CA ALA A 65 -0.54 -11.36 -13.44
C ALA A 65 -0.22 -11.46 -14.94
N GLN A 66 0.44 -10.44 -15.49
CA GLN A 66 0.85 -10.43 -16.91
C GLN A 66 1.93 -11.47 -17.20
N TYR A 67 2.93 -11.61 -16.35
CA TYR A 67 3.99 -12.60 -16.52
C TYR A 67 3.47 -14.02 -16.41
N GLU A 68 2.60 -14.29 -15.45
CA GLU A 68 1.98 -15.62 -15.30
C GLU A 68 1.12 -15.97 -16.50
N ALA A 69 0.33 -15.02 -17.03
CA ALA A 69 -0.48 -15.21 -18.23
C ALA A 69 0.39 -15.50 -19.46
N ALA A 70 1.60 -14.94 -19.50
CA ALA A 70 2.56 -15.15 -20.58
C ALA A 70 3.45 -16.40 -20.39
N GLY A 71 3.24 -17.17 -19.32
CA GLY A 71 4.05 -18.34 -19.01
C GLY A 71 5.46 -18.01 -18.53
N ARG A 72 5.69 -16.78 -18.06
CA ARG A 72 6.99 -16.32 -17.59
C ARG A 72 7.05 -16.31 -16.07
N GLN A 73 6.98 -17.51 -15.47
CA GLN A 73 7.06 -17.67 -14.02
C GLN A 73 8.38 -17.16 -13.44
N ASP A 74 9.47 -17.25 -14.19
CA ASP A 74 10.77 -16.72 -13.80
C ASP A 74 10.72 -15.21 -13.48
N LEU A 75 10.03 -14.42 -14.31
CA LEU A 75 9.85 -12.98 -14.10
C LEU A 75 8.84 -12.68 -12.99
N ALA A 76 7.76 -13.48 -12.91
CA ALA A 76 6.79 -13.36 -11.84
C ALA A 76 7.44 -13.59 -10.47
N ASP A 77 8.33 -14.56 -10.35
CA ASP A 77 9.01 -14.88 -9.09
C ASP A 77 9.90 -13.74 -8.62
N VAL A 78 10.56 -13.01 -9.52
CA VAL A 78 11.35 -11.81 -9.18
C VAL A 78 10.44 -10.73 -8.56
N GLU A 79 9.28 -10.50 -9.18
CA GLU A 79 8.32 -9.52 -8.66
C GLU A 79 7.76 -9.94 -7.29
N HIS A 80 7.49 -11.23 -7.09
CA HIS A 80 7.05 -11.76 -5.80
C HIS A 80 8.10 -11.55 -4.71
N ALA A 81 9.37 -11.78 -4.99
CA ALA A 81 10.46 -11.58 -4.04
C ALA A 81 10.55 -10.10 -3.61
N GLU A 82 10.38 -9.18 -4.55
CA GLU A 82 10.35 -7.74 -4.26
C GLU A 82 9.15 -7.36 -3.40
N MET A 83 7.97 -7.94 -3.66
CA MET A 83 6.77 -7.70 -2.85
C MET A 83 6.97 -8.12 -1.40
N VAL A 84 7.58 -9.26 -1.15
CA VAL A 84 7.86 -9.73 0.22
C VAL A 84 8.67 -8.68 0.99
N ILE A 85 9.67 -8.11 0.36
CA ILE A 85 10.52 -7.09 0.98
C ILE A 85 9.71 -5.81 1.25
N LEU A 86 8.96 -5.33 0.28
CA LEU A 86 8.13 -4.12 0.42
C LEU A 86 7.07 -4.26 1.50
N GLN A 87 6.45 -5.44 1.62
CA GLN A 87 5.41 -5.70 2.61
C GLN A 87 5.93 -5.62 4.04
N THR A 88 7.23 -5.84 4.28
CA THR A 88 7.79 -5.72 5.64
C THR A 88 7.65 -4.32 6.22
N TYR A 89 7.45 -3.30 5.39
CA TYR A 89 7.28 -1.92 5.81
C TYR A 89 5.82 -1.49 5.95
N MET A 90 4.89 -2.34 5.51
CA MET A 90 3.48 -2.02 5.56
C MET A 90 2.91 -2.25 6.96
N PRO A 91 1.93 -1.42 7.39
CA PRO A 91 1.23 -1.68 8.64
C PRO A 91 0.47 -3.00 8.57
N ALA A 92 0.12 -3.54 9.73
CA ALA A 92 -0.62 -4.79 9.81
C ALA A 92 -1.94 -4.69 9.03
N ALA A 93 -2.25 -5.73 8.24
CA ALA A 93 -3.50 -5.80 7.49
C ALA A 93 -4.69 -5.79 8.45
N ALA A 94 -5.74 -5.06 8.08
CA ALA A 94 -7.00 -5.06 8.79
C ALA A 94 -7.79 -6.34 8.47
N ASP A 95 -8.37 -6.95 9.48
CA ASP A 95 -9.27 -8.08 9.28
C ASP A 95 -10.67 -7.61 8.85
N ASP A 96 -11.53 -8.55 8.46
CA ASP A 96 -12.89 -8.23 8.00
C ASP A 96 -13.71 -7.52 9.07
N ALA A 97 -13.58 -7.93 10.32
CA ALA A 97 -14.30 -7.32 11.43
C ALA A 97 -13.89 -5.85 11.63
N GLU A 98 -12.61 -5.56 11.56
CA GLU A 98 -12.10 -4.18 11.67
C GLU A 98 -12.55 -3.32 10.49
N ILE A 99 -12.50 -3.86 9.27
CA ILE A 99 -12.97 -3.17 8.08
C ILE A 99 -14.45 -2.81 8.21
N ASP A 100 -15.29 -3.77 8.58
CA ASP A 100 -16.72 -3.56 8.74
C ASP A 100 -17.03 -2.55 9.85
N ALA A 101 -16.34 -2.61 10.98
CA ALA A 101 -16.50 -1.65 12.07
C ALA A 101 -16.16 -0.23 11.64
N LEU A 102 -15.09 -0.04 10.87
CA LEU A 102 -14.69 1.27 10.36
C LEU A 102 -15.68 1.80 9.34
N ILE A 103 -16.27 0.93 8.51
CA ILE A 103 -17.31 1.32 7.55
C ILE A 103 -18.56 1.79 8.28
N VAL A 104 -19.05 1.02 9.26
CA VAL A 104 -20.22 1.38 10.07
C VAL A 104 -20.02 2.71 10.76
N ASP A 105 -18.85 2.92 11.37
CA ASP A 105 -18.51 4.17 12.05
C ASP A 105 -18.49 5.35 11.07
N ALA A 106 -17.90 5.18 9.89
CA ALA A 106 -17.84 6.22 8.87
C ALA A 106 -19.22 6.57 8.33
N LEU A 107 -20.11 5.59 8.14
CA LEU A 107 -21.49 5.81 7.75
C LEU A 107 -22.24 6.63 8.80
N ALA A 108 -22.03 6.32 10.07
CA ALA A 108 -22.66 7.06 11.16
C ALA A 108 -22.13 8.50 11.25
N GLN A 109 -20.83 8.71 11.13
CA GLN A 109 -20.23 10.04 11.21
C GLN A 109 -20.62 10.96 10.05
N THR A 110 -20.75 10.41 8.85
CA THR A 110 -21.12 11.21 7.67
C THR A 110 -22.61 11.39 7.49
N GLY A 111 -23.43 10.58 8.16
CA GLY A 111 -24.86 10.54 7.93
C GLY A 111 -25.24 10.06 6.53
N ALA A 112 -24.37 9.29 5.89
CA ALA A 112 -24.57 8.81 4.53
C ALA A 112 -25.82 7.97 4.41
N ALA A 113 -26.65 8.26 3.40
CA ALA A 113 -27.93 7.61 3.17
C ALA A 113 -28.00 6.85 1.85
N ASP A 114 -27.21 7.25 0.85
CA ASP A 114 -27.20 6.62 -0.47
C ASP A 114 -25.82 6.69 -1.13
N VAL A 115 -25.72 6.13 -2.34
CA VAL A 115 -24.48 6.03 -3.11
C VAL A 115 -23.84 7.41 -3.41
N LYS A 116 -24.62 8.47 -3.41
CA LYS A 116 -24.09 9.83 -3.65
C LYS A 116 -23.14 10.28 -2.54
N ASP A 117 -23.28 9.72 -1.36
CA ASP A 117 -22.46 10.05 -0.20
C ASP A 117 -21.18 9.20 -0.12
N MET A 118 -20.95 8.32 -1.09
CA MET A 118 -19.85 7.37 -1.08
C MET A 118 -18.48 8.04 -0.96
N GLY A 119 -18.28 9.19 -1.61
CA GLY A 119 -17.02 9.93 -1.54
C GLY A 119 -16.65 10.35 -0.14
N LYS A 120 -17.62 10.78 0.67
CA LYS A 120 -17.41 11.18 2.06
C LYS A 120 -17.02 9.99 2.94
N VAL A 121 -17.72 8.87 2.75
CA VAL A 121 -17.45 7.63 3.49
C VAL A 121 -16.06 7.09 3.13
N MET A 122 -15.74 7.05 1.84
CA MET A 122 -14.42 6.59 1.37
C MET A 122 -13.28 7.42 1.94
N ALA A 123 -13.43 8.74 2.01
CA ALA A 123 -12.40 9.61 2.56
C ALA A 123 -12.06 9.27 4.02
N LEU A 124 -13.08 9.03 4.85
CA LEU A 124 -12.88 8.65 6.25
C LEU A 124 -12.26 7.26 6.39
N VAL A 125 -12.79 6.28 5.65
CA VAL A 125 -12.31 4.90 5.72
C VAL A 125 -10.88 4.79 5.18
N LYS A 126 -10.59 5.46 4.08
CA LYS A 126 -9.27 5.46 3.47
C LYS A 126 -8.20 5.98 4.44
N SER A 127 -8.50 7.04 5.20
CA SER A 127 -7.53 7.60 6.15
C SER A 127 -7.10 6.60 7.22
N LYS A 128 -7.95 5.63 7.56
CA LYS A 128 -7.69 4.61 8.58
C LYS A 128 -7.21 3.27 8.03
N LEU A 129 -7.56 2.95 6.78
CA LEU A 129 -7.27 1.66 6.16
C LEU A 129 -6.20 1.72 5.06
N ALA A 130 -5.69 2.89 4.71
CA ALA A 130 -4.66 3.01 3.68
C ALA A 130 -3.46 2.13 3.99
N GLY A 131 -3.08 1.28 3.03
CA GLY A 131 -1.99 0.31 3.20
C GLY A 131 -2.34 -0.90 4.08
N ARG A 132 -3.56 -0.99 4.64
CA ARG A 132 -3.99 -2.07 5.53
C ARG A 132 -5.10 -2.94 4.93
N ALA A 133 -5.69 -2.52 3.84
CA ALA A 133 -6.77 -3.24 3.15
C ALA A 133 -6.77 -2.91 1.67
N ASP A 134 -7.35 -3.81 0.86
CA ASP A 134 -7.61 -3.54 -0.55
C ASP A 134 -8.77 -2.55 -0.67
N MET A 135 -8.46 -1.34 -1.10
CA MET A 135 -9.46 -0.27 -1.19
C MET A 135 -10.55 -0.53 -2.23
N ALA A 136 -10.30 -1.36 -3.24
CA ALA A 136 -11.33 -1.78 -4.18
C ALA A 136 -12.39 -2.66 -3.49
N LEU A 137 -11.94 -3.58 -2.64
CA LEU A 137 -12.83 -4.42 -1.82
C LEU A 137 -13.62 -3.58 -0.83
N VAL A 138 -12.97 -2.63 -0.16
CA VAL A 138 -13.60 -1.71 0.79
C VAL A 138 -14.68 -0.87 0.09
N SER A 139 -14.38 -0.34 -1.09
CA SER A 139 -15.32 0.40 -1.91
C SER A 139 -16.58 -0.42 -2.23
N THR A 140 -16.40 -1.67 -2.63
CA THR A 140 -17.50 -2.59 -2.92
C THR A 140 -18.38 -2.82 -1.68
N ARG A 141 -17.77 -3.00 -0.51
CA ARG A 141 -18.51 -3.19 0.75
C ARG A 141 -19.29 -1.96 1.16
N ILE A 142 -18.72 -0.76 1.00
CA ILE A 142 -19.40 0.49 1.29
C ILE A 142 -20.60 0.66 0.37
N LYS A 143 -20.40 0.42 -0.92
CA LYS A 143 -21.48 0.54 -1.93
C LYS A 143 -22.63 -0.41 -1.61
N ALA A 144 -22.34 -1.65 -1.23
CA ALA A 144 -23.37 -2.63 -0.86
C ALA A 144 -24.21 -2.15 0.32
N ARG A 145 -23.59 -1.54 1.34
CA ARG A 145 -24.31 -1.00 2.50
C ARG A 145 -25.16 0.22 2.14
N LEU A 146 -24.72 1.05 1.21
CA LEU A 146 -25.46 2.24 0.78
C LEU A 146 -26.64 1.91 -0.16
N GLN A 147 -26.54 0.78 -0.86
CA GLN A 147 -27.63 0.29 -1.74
C GLN A 147 -28.64 -0.57 -1.00
N GLY A 148 -28.22 -1.19 0.06
CA GLY A 148 -29.06 -2.04 0.89
C GLY A 148 -29.72 -1.30 2.01
#